data_08a2c5a758c64a05c732a2d8bd596092
#
_entry.id   08a2c5a758c64a05c732a2d8bd596092
#
_cell.length_a   1.000
_cell.length_b   1.000
_cell.length_c   1.000
_cell.angle_alpha   90.00
_cell.angle_beta   90.00
_cell.angle_gamma   90.00
#
_symmetry.space_group_name_H-M   'P 1'
#
loop_
_entity.id
_entity.type
_entity.pdbx_description
1 polymer ?
#
loop_
_entity_poly.entity_id
_entity_poly.type
_entity_poly.pdbx_seq_one_letter_code
_entity_poly.pdbx_strand_id
1 'polypeptide(L)'
;SITRRAILATKIRLKRQGKKFYAFSTVCGLDKALVGPQVIRHSRGRELLHNNIPLNIVQKFLGQRSPVQAAGFISFSDEDARRIVHNHLRQETLKRTSARNAFTGTITRVVTGTVSVMVELTTLGNLKVHTLITVESAQRLGIREGMLISATIKAPYVMLAREGGVADRTNCFTGKISGINRGDVESSAVVDISDGTALCSILPTEELDELGLSEGDQASVFFSPFSAVLTLPEE
;
A
#
# COMPACT_ATOMS: atom_id res chain seq x y z
N SER A 1 9.93 -49.82 -12.61
CA SER A 1 8.51 -50.10 -12.35
C SER A 1 7.94 -49.41 -11.09
N ILE A 2 8.75 -49.08 -10.10
CA ILE A 2 8.31 -48.41 -8.85
C ILE A 2 7.89 -46.96 -9.10
N THR A 3 8.59 -46.26 -9.99
CA THR A 3 8.33 -44.81 -10.33
C THR A 3 6.97 -44.59 -11.01
N ARG A 4 6.52 -45.52 -11.85
CA ARG A 4 5.21 -45.42 -12.53
C ARG A 4 4.03 -45.57 -11.53
N ARG A 5 4.15 -46.48 -10.55
CA ARG A 5 3.13 -46.69 -9.50
C ARG A 5 3.02 -45.47 -8.58
N ALA A 6 4.14 -44.87 -8.18
CA ALA A 6 4.16 -43.65 -7.36
C ALA A 6 3.51 -42.45 -8.07
N ILE A 7 3.81 -42.27 -9.36
CA ILE A 7 3.22 -41.21 -10.18
C ILE A 7 1.70 -41.42 -10.35
N LEU A 8 1.26 -42.65 -10.54
CA LEU A 8 -0.16 -43.00 -10.68
C LEU A 8 -0.92 -42.78 -9.38
N ALA A 9 -0.35 -43.19 -8.24
CA ALA A 9 -0.92 -42.96 -6.92
C ALA A 9 -1.06 -41.47 -6.59
N THR A 10 -0.05 -40.65 -6.95
CA THR A 10 -0.08 -39.20 -6.78
C THR A 10 -1.15 -38.54 -7.67
N LYS A 11 -1.30 -38.97 -8.92
CA LYS A 11 -2.36 -38.49 -9.83
C LYS A 11 -3.76 -38.84 -9.32
N ILE A 12 -3.95 -40.03 -8.76
CA ILE A 12 -5.24 -40.45 -8.19
C ILE A 12 -5.57 -39.65 -6.94
N ARG A 13 -4.57 -39.36 -6.10
CA ARG A 13 -4.74 -38.54 -4.88
C ARG A 13 -5.11 -37.10 -5.23
N LEU A 14 -4.48 -36.50 -6.24
CA LEU A 14 -4.81 -35.17 -6.74
C LEU A 14 -6.22 -35.09 -7.37
N LYS A 15 -6.65 -36.10 -8.13
CA LYS A 15 -8.03 -36.18 -8.66
C LYS A 15 -9.08 -36.32 -7.53
N ARG A 16 -8.80 -37.06 -6.47
CA ARG A 16 -9.68 -37.19 -5.29
C ARG A 16 -9.81 -35.87 -4.52
N GLN A 17 -8.74 -35.10 -4.38
CA GLN A 17 -8.79 -33.77 -3.74
C GLN A 17 -9.60 -32.78 -4.59
N GLY A 18 -9.44 -32.77 -5.90
CA GLY A 18 -10.25 -31.94 -6.79
C GLY A 18 -11.75 -32.19 -6.67
N LYS A 19 -12.17 -33.47 -6.58
CA LYS A 19 -13.58 -33.82 -6.38
C LYS A 19 -14.18 -33.31 -5.07
N LYS A 20 -13.40 -33.29 -3.98
CA LYS A 20 -13.83 -32.70 -2.70
C LYS A 20 -14.05 -31.20 -2.77
N PHE A 21 -13.17 -30.47 -3.48
CA PHE A 21 -13.34 -29.03 -3.68
C PHE A 21 -14.63 -28.70 -4.46
N TYR A 22 -14.92 -29.46 -5.53
CA TYR A 22 -16.15 -29.27 -6.30
C TYR A 22 -17.43 -29.65 -5.54
N ALA A 23 -17.37 -30.65 -4.66
CA ALA A 23 -18.48 -30.97 -3.76
C ALA A 23 -18.74 -29.81 -2.76
N PHE A 24 -17.66 -29.20 -2.24
CA PHE A 24 -17.78 -28.05 -1.33
C PHE A 24 -18.38 -26.82 -2.02
N SER A 25 -18.04 -26.57 -3.27
CA SER A 25 -18.60 -25.44 -4.03
C SER A 25 -20.11 -25.52 -4.19
N THR A 26 -20.61 -26.74 -4.42
CA THR A 26 -22.05 -26.97 -4.57
C THR A 26 -22.81 -26.72 -3.26
N VAL A 27 -22.22 -27.08 -2.13
CA VAL A 27 -22.79 -26.83 -0.80
C VAL A 27 -22.80 -25.34 -0.43
N CYS A 28 -21.74 -24.59 -0.86
CA CYS A 28 -21.59 -23.17 -0.58
C CYS A 28 -22.24 -22.25 -1.63
N GLY A 29 -22.91 -22.80 -2.66
CA GLY A 29 -23.52 -21.99 -3.73
C GLY A 29 -22.50 -21.24 -4.63
N LEU A 30 -21.22 -21.67 -4.63
CA LEU A 30 -20.16 -21.04 -5.43
C LEU A 30 -20.07 -21.69 -6.81
N ASP A 31 -19.82 -20.86 -7.84
CA ASP A 31 -19.57 -21.36 -9.19
C ASP A 31 -18.35 -22.29 -9.21
N LYS A 32 -18.46 -23.43 -9.89
CA LYS A 32 -17.39 -24.40 -10.05
C LYS A 32 -16.13 -23.81 -10.70
N ALA A 33 -16.28 -22.78 -11.53
CA ALA A 33 -15.16 -22.04 -12.13
C ALA A 33 -14.34 -21.25 -11.09
N LEU A 34 -14.97 -20.86 -9.97
CA LEU A 34 -14.34 -20.07 -8.89
C LEU A 34 -13.76 -20.94 -7.77
N VAL A 35 -13.90 -22.27 -7.87
CA VAL A 35 -13.47 -23.19 -6.80
C VAL A 35 -12.61 -24.31 -7.37
N GLY A 36 -11.34 -24.31 -6.98
CA GLY A 36 -10.41 -25.38 -7.36
C GLY A 36 -9.01 -25.13 -6.81
N PRO A 37 -8.17 -26.17 -6.72
CA PRO A 37 -6.80 -26.01 -6.21
C PRO A 37 -5.98 -24.97 -6.95
N GLN A 38 -6.27 -24.76 -8.24
CA GLN A 38 -5.61 -23.75 -9.07
C GLN A 38 -6.07 -22.34 -8.69
N VAL A 39 -7.37 -22.13 -8.50
CA VAL A 39 -7.93 -20.82 -8.12
C VAL A 39 -7.37 -20.38 -6.77
N ILE A 40 -7.34 -21.29 -5.78
CA ILE A 40 -6.76 -21.01 -4.45
C ILE A 40 -5.28 -20.66 -4.57
N ARG A 41 -4.54 -21.39 -5.40
CA ARG A 41 -3.12 -21.11 -5.64
C ARG A 41 -2.91 -19.75 -6.31
N HIS A 42 -3.76 -19.37 -7.27
CA HIS A 42 -3.75 -18.06 -7.92
C HIS A 42 -4.06 -16.93 -6.93
N SER A 43 -5.12 -17.09 -6.13
CA SER A 43 -5.50 -16.11 -5.12
C SER A 43 -4.38 -15.90 -4.09
N ARG A 44 -3.76 -16.99 -3.64
CA ARG A 44 -2.62 -16.91 -2.70
C ARG A 44 -1.38 -16.31 -3.36
N GLY A 45 -1.12 -16.62 -4.62
CA GLY A 45 -0.03 -16.01 -5.39
C GLY A 45 -0.20 -14.50 -5.53
N ARG A 46 -1.40 -14.04 -5.86
CA ARG A 46 -1.74 -12.61 -5.91
C ARG A 46 -1.56 -11.94 -4.55
N GLU A 47 -2.10 -12.52 -3.50
CA GLU A 47 -1.97 -11.99 -2.13
C GLU A 47 -0.51 -11.83 -1.71
N LEU A 48 0.35 -12.83 -1.97
CA LEU A 48 1.77 -12.76 -1.65
C LEU A 48 2.49 -11.66 -2.43
N LEU A 49 2.14 -11.47 -3.70
CA LEU A 49 2.70 -10.40 -4.53
C LEU A 49 2.19 -9.01 -4.11
N HIS A 50 0.92 -8.88 -3.73
CA HIS A 50 0.38 -7.65 -3.13
C HIS A 50 1.10 -7.28 -1.82
N ASN A 51 1.59 -8.28 -1.08
CA ASN A 51 2.41 -8.09 0.11
C ASN A 51 3.91 -7.92 -0.21
N ASN A 52 4.25 -7.53 -1.44
CA ASN A 52 5.62 -7.24 -1.91
C ASN A 52 6.59 -8.43 -1.81
N ILE A 53 6.10 -9.67 -1.80
CA ILE A 53 6.97 -10.85 -1.82
C ILE A 53 7.47 -11.05 -3.25
N PRO A 54 8.79 -11.10 -3.49
CA PRO A 54 9.37 -11.25 -4.82
C PRO A 54 8.84 -12.48 -5.57
N LEU A 55 8.62 -12.35 -6.87
CA LEU A 55 8.04 -13.40 -7.72
C LEU A 55 8.77 -14.75 -7.62
N ASN A 56 10.10 -14.72 -7.52
CA ASN A 56 10.92 -15.92 -7.36
C ASN A 56 10.64 -16.67 -6.03
N ILE A 57 10.31 -15.95 -4.98
CA ILE A 57 9.93 -16.51 -3.68
C ILE A 57 8.51 -17.08 -3.77
N VAL A 58 7.57 -16.32 -4.34
CA VAL A 58 6.19 -16.78 -4.58
C VAL A 58 6.18 -18.04 -5.43
N GLN A 59 7.01 -18.10 -6.49
CA GLN A 59 7.19 -19.26 -7.33
C GLN A 59 7.63 -20.49 -6.51
N LYS A 60 8.65 -20.35 -5.67
CA LYS A 60 9.12 -21.43 -4.79
C LYS A 60 8.04 -21.86 -3.80
N PHE A 61 7.36 -20.91 -3.18
CA PHE A 61 6.31 -21.16 -2.21
C PHE A 61 5.12 -21.92 -2.82
N LEU A 62 4.74 -21.57 -4.04
CA LEU A 62 3.65 -22.24 -4.78
C LEU A 62 4.08 -23.54 -5.45
N GLY A 63 5.35 -23.97 -5.32
CA GLY A 63 5.90 -25.20 -5.89
C GLY A 63 5.92 -25.21 -7.43
N GLN A 64 6.10 -24.04 -8.06
CA GLN A 64 6.17 -23.90 -9.51
C GLN A 64 7.59 -24.19 -10.03
N ARG A 65 7.71 -25.02 -11.05
CA ARG A 65 9.02 -25.41 -11.61
C ARG A 65 9.60 -24.43 -12.63
N SER A 66 8.77 -23.57 -13.18
CA SER A 66 9.19 -22.62 -14.23
C SER A 66 8.66 -21.20 -13.92
N PRO A 67 9.50 -20.15 -14.08
CA PRO A 67 9.08 -18.76 -13.99
C PRO A 67 7.96 -18.41 -14.98
N VAL A 68 8.00 -18.99 -16.19
CA VAL A 68 7.00 -18.80 -17.24
C VAL A 68 5.64 -19.36 -16.82
N GLN A 69 5.61 -20.48 -16.11
CA GLN A 69 4.36 -21.03 -15.55
C GLN A 69 3.82 -20.17 -14.41
N ALA A 70 4.70 -19.60 -13.58
CA ALA A 70 4.28 -18.65 -12.54
C ALA A 70 3.76 -17.35 -13.15
N ALA A 71 4.40 -16.81 -14.18
CA ALA A 71 3.96 -15.62 -14.90
C ALA A 71 2.62 -15.84 -15.65
N GLY A 72 2.40 -17.02 -16.23
CA GLY A 72 1.14 -17.36 -16.91
C GLY A 72 -0.04 -17.57 -15.96
N PHE A 73 0.22 -17.83 -14.68
CA PHE A 73 -0.81 -17.94 -13.64
C PHE A 73 -1.17 -16.59 -12.98
N ILE A 74 -0.33 -15.58 -13.17
CA ILE A 74 -0.50 -14.26 -12.59
C ILE A 74 -0.62 -13.28 -13.74
N SER A 75 -1.78 -13.26 -14.39
CA SER A 75 -2.15 -12.12 -15.21
C SER A 75 -2.38 -10.94 -14.26
N PHE A 76 -1.38 -10.08 -14.13
CA PHE A 76 -1.60 -8.77 -13.53
C PHE A 76 -2.46 -7.96 -14.50
N SER A 77 -3.52 -7.36 -14.01
CA SER A 77 -4.08 -6.20 -14.70
C SER A 77 -3.00 -5.10 -14.71
N ASP A 78 -3.05 -4.21 -15.69
CA ASP A 78 -2.15 -3.03 -15.69
C ASP A 78 -2.24 -2.24 -14.38
N GLU A 79 -3.40 -2.28 -13.73
CA GLU A 79 -3.66 -1.66 -12.44
C GLU A 79 -2.91 -2.38 -11.29
N ASP A 80 -2.92 -3.72 -11.26
CA ASP A 80 -2.15 -4.50 -10.29
C ASP A 80 -0.65 -4.26 -10.44
N ALA A 81 -0.14 -4.23 -11.68
CA ALA A 81 1.25 -3.94 -11.97
C ALA A 81 1.66 -2.54 -11.48
N ARG A 82 0.85 -1.53 -11.78
CA ARG A 82 1.07 -0.16 -11.29
C ARG A 82 1.10 -0.10 -9.77
N ARG A 83 0.14 -0.75 -9.09
CA ARG A 83 0.06 -0.79 -7.63
C ARG A 83 1.29 -1.42 -7.00
N ILE A 84 1.81 -2.52 -7.56
CA ILE A 84 3.05 -3.17 -7.10
C ILE A 84 4.24 -2.23 -7.24
N VAL A 85 4.40 -1.60 -8.40
CA VAL A 85 5.50 -0.64 -8.66
C VAL A 85 5.42 0.54 -7.68
N HIS A 86 4.25 1.13 -7.47
CA HIS A 86 4.09 2.24 -6.53
C HIS A 86 4.37 1.85 -5.08
N ASN A 87 3.90 0.68 -4.64
CA ASN A 87 4.21 0.18 -3.31
C ASN A 87 5.71 -0.06 -3.14
N HIS A 88 6.37 -0.60 -4.16
CA HIS A 88 7.82 -0.79 -4.14
C HIS A 88 8.56 0.55 -4.03
N LEU A 89 8.23 1.52 -4.87
CA LEU A 89 8.84 2.86 -4.84
C LEU A 89 8.63 3.55 -3.49
N ARG A 90 7.42 3.45 -2.93
CA ARG A 90 7.10 3.97 -1.60
C ARG A 90 7.99 3.34 -0.52
N GLN A 91 8.14 2.01 -0.53
CA GLN A 91 8.99 1.29 0.44
C GLN A 91 10.46 1.66 0.28
N GLU A 92 10.97 1.75 -0.94
CA GLU A 92 12.36 2.18 -1.18
C GLU A 92 12.58 3.63 -0.72
N THR A 93 11.63 4.53 -0.96
CA THR A 93 11.70 5.90 -0.44
C THR A 93 11.79 5.91 1.09
N LEU A 94 10.95 5.14 1.79
CA LEU A 94 10.93 5.08 3.25
C LEU A 94 12.21 4.50 3.85
N LYS A 95 12.90 3.58 3.17
CA LYS A 95 14.17 3.02 3.64
C LYS A 95 15.31 4.06 3.70
N ARG A 96 15.21 5.14 2.94
CA ARG A 96 16.27 6.15 2.77
C ARG A 96 16.03 7.42 3.58
N THR A 97 14.96 7.47 4.35
CA THR A 97 14.61 8.63 5.17
C THR A 97 14.17 8.20 6.56
N SER A 98 14.30 9.11 7.52
CA SER A 98 13.71 8.96 8.84
C SER A 98 12.20 9.24 8.88
N ALA A 99 11.62 9.64 7.76
CA ALA A 99 10.18 9.80 7.63
C ALA A 99 9.48 8.43 7.70
N ARG A 100 8.32 8.38 8.33
CA ARG A 100 7.48 7.17 8.40
C ARG A 100 6.32 7.21 7.40
N ASN A 101 6.07 8.38 6.82
CA ASN A 101 4.97 8.61 5.90
C ASN A 101 5.50 8.96 4.52
N ALA A 102 4.96 8.31 3.48
CA ALA A 102 5.29 8.60 2.10
C ALA A 102 4.06 8.43 1.21
N PHE A 103 3.87 9.37 0.32
CA PHE A 103 2.94 9.31 -0.80
C PHE A 103 3.74 9.29 -2.09
N THR A 104 3.49 8.31 -2.94
CA THR A 104 4.08 8.25 -4.28
C THR A 104 2.98 8.48 -5.30
N GLY A 105 3.19 9.36 -6.23
CA GLY A 105 2.18 9.72 -7.22
C GLY A 105 2.72 10.56 -8.36
N THR A 106 1.86 10.89 -9.30
CA THR A 106 2.17 11.74 -10.43
C THR A 106 1.81 13.19 -10.10
N ILE A 107 2.68 14.12 -10.44
CA ILE A 107 2.40 15.57 -10.33
C ILE A 107 1.28 15.92 -11.30
N THR A 108 0.15 16.39 -10.76
CA THR A 108 -1.04 16.76 -11.54
C THR A 108 -1.20 18.26 -11.70
N ARG A 109 -0.56 19.05 -10.82
CA ARG A 109 -0.62 20.51 -10.89
C ARG A 109 0.61 21.15 -10.28
N VAL A 110 1.11 22.21 -10.93
CA VAL A 110 2.21 23.05 -10.44
C VAL A 110 1.77 24.51 -10.50
N VAL A 111 1.83 25.20 -9.36
CA VAL A 111 1.51 26.63 -9.30
C VAL A 111 2.72 27.37 -8.75
N THR A 112 3.36 28.16 -9.61
CA THR A 112 4.55 28.94 -9.25
C THR A 112 4.17 30.30 -8.70
N GLY A 113 4.51 30.55 -7.45
CA GLY A 113 4.45 31.88 -6.84
C GLY A 113 5.80 32.59 -6.84
N THR A 114 5.88 33.72 -6.18
CA THR A 114 7.12 34.53 -6.11
C THR A 114 8.18 33.87 -5.20
N VAL A 115 7.77 33.23 -4.10
CA VAL A 115 8.65 32.67 -3.08
C VAL A 115 8.61 31.14 -3.08
N SER A 116 7.45 30.56 -3.37
CA SER A 116 7.20 29.12 -3.29
C SER A 116 6.44 28.59 -4.50
N VAL A 117 6.58 27.31 -4.70
CA VAL A 117 5.84 26.55 -5.71
C VAL A 117 4.96 25.56 -4.98
N MET A 118 3.65 25.61 -5.26
CA MET A 118 2.72 24.58 -4.83
C MET A 118 2.72 23.45 -5.86
N VAL A 119 2.91 22.23 -5.36
CA VAL A 119 2.89 21.02 -6.17
C VAL A 119 1.76 20.13 -5.65
N GLU A 120 0.81 19.78 -6.51
CA GLU A 120 -0.19 18.75 -6.24
C GLU A 120 0.29 17.44 -6.88
N LEU A 121 0.41 16.39 -6.09
CA LEU A 121 0.60 15.04 -6.59
C LEU A 121 -0.67 14.21 -6.36
N THR A 122 -0.99 13.36 -7.31
CA THR A 122 -2.12 12.43 -7.20
C THR A 122 -1.58 11.00 -7.13
N THR A 123 -1.95 10.27 -6.06
CA THR A 123 -1.57 8.86 -5.89
C THR A 123 -2.37 7.95 -6.82
N LEU A 124 -2.00 6.68 -6.95
CA LEU A 124 -2.79 5.69 -7.71
C LEU A 124 -4.19 5.49 -7.15
N GLY A 125 -4.36 5.64 -5.83
CA GLY A 125 -5.66 5.60 -5.16
C GLY A 125 -6.44 6.90 -5.26
N ASN A 126 -5.99 7.82 -6.12
CA ASN A 126 -6.63 9.11 -6.40
C ASN A 126 -6.61 10.10 -5.21
N LEU A 127 -5.73 9.89 -4.23
CA LEU A 127 -5.51 10.86 -3.17
C LEU A 127 -4.70 12.03 -3.70
N LYS A 128 -5.15 13.24 -3.40
CA LYS A 128 -4.45 14.48 -3.72
C LYS A 128 -3.63 14.93 -2.53
N VAL A 129 -2.34 15.12 -2.75
CA VAL A 129 -1.39 15.60 -1.76
C VAL A 129 -0.76 16.89 -2.25
N HIS A 130 -0.84 17.92 -1.42
CA HIS A 130 -0.29 19.25 -1.74
C HIS A 130 1.00 19.47 -0.94
N THR A 131 2.01 19.98 -1.62
CA THR A 131 3.29 20.34 -1.02
C THR A 131 3.67 21.75 -1.42
N LEU A 132 4.38 22.44 -0.54
CA LEU A 132 4.92 23.78 -0.81
C LEU A 132 6.44 23.71 -0.66
N ILE A 133 7.15 24.00 -1.74
CA ILE A 133 8.61 24.04 -1.81
C ILE A 133 9.08 25.39 -2.30
N THR A 134 10.34 25.72 -2.10
CA THR A 134 10.91 26.98 -2.63
C THR A 134 11.03 26.91 -4.17
N VAL A 135 11.00 28.06 -4.81
CA VAL A 135 11.23 28.18 -6.28
C VAL A 135 12.57 27.54 -6.67
N GLU A 136 13.61 27.79 -5.88
CA GLU A 136 14.95 27.19 -6.10
C GLU A 136 14.89 25.65 -6.04
N SER A 137 14.20 25.09 -5.06
CA SER A 137 14.05 23.63 -4.94
C SER A 137 13.28 23.04 -6.11
N ALA A 138 12.21 23.72 -6.57
CA ALA A 138 11.43 23.30 -7.74
C ALA A 138 12.29 23.30 -9.02
N GLN A 139 13.12 24.31 -9.21
CA GLN A 139 14.05 24.39 -10.34
C GLN A 139 15.10 23.30 -10.28
N ARG A 140 15.74 23.10 -9.12
CA ARG A 140 16.76 22.07 -8.92
C ARG A 140 16.23 20.65 -9.17
N LEU A 141 15.00 20.38 -8.76
CA LEU A 141 14.34 19.08 -8.97
C LEU A 141 13.72 18.96 -10.37
N GLY A 142 13.68 20.04 -11.15
CA GLY A 142 13.07 20.05 -12.48
C GLY A 142 11.57 19.74 -12.44
N ILE A 143 10.86 20.20 -11.40
CA ILE A 143 9.45 19.89 -11.16
C ILE A 143 8.57 20.29 -12.34
N ARG A 144 7.80 19.34 -12.87
CA ARG A 144 6.81 19.56 -13.93
C ARG A 144 5.65 18.56 -13.80
N GLU A 145 4.52 18.92 -14.37
CA GLU A 145 3.37 18.02 -14.46
C GLU A 145 3.72 16.74 -15.24
N GLY A 146 3.10 15.64 -14.84
CA GLY A 146 3.36 14.30 -15.40
C GLY A 146 4.54 13.55 -14.75
N MET A 147 5.36 14.19 -13.92
CA MET A 147 6.47 13.51 -13.24
C MET A 147 5.96 12.60 -12.12
N LEU A 148 6.59 11.43 -12.01
CA LEU A 148 6.45 10.56 -10.83
C LEU A 148 7.34 11.11 -9.71
N ILE A 149 6.76 11.28 -8.50
CA ILE A 149 7.48 11.83 -7.35
C ILE A 149 6.96 11.21 -6.05
N SER A 150 7.79 11.24 -5.02
CA SER A 150 7.39 10.87 -3.66
C SER A 150 7.42 12.09 -2.74
N ALA A 151 6.37 12.24 -1.93
CA ALA A 151 6.30 13.21 -0.84
C ALA A 151 6.44 12.46 0.48
N THR A 152 7.44 12.80 1.29
CA THR A 152 7.70 12.19 2.59
C THR A 152 7.43 13.17 3.71
N ILE A 153 6.83 12.67 4.80
CA ILE A 153 6.47 13.47 5.97
C ILE A 153 6.93 12.74 7.24
N LYS A 154 7.62 13.43 8.14
CA LYS A 154 7.96 12.86 9.46
C LYS A 154 6.70 12.72 10.31
N ALA A 155 6.60 11.61 11.06
CA ALA A 155 5.44 11.29 11.87
C ALA A 155 5.02 12.40 12.87
N PRO A 156 5.94 13.16 13.51
CA PRO A 156 5.55 14.27 14.40
C PRO A 156 4.87 15.45 13.70
N TYR A 157 4.94 15.52 12.36
CA TYR A 157 4.24 16.56 11.58
C TYR A 157 2.89 16.10 11.03
N VAL A 158 2.51 14.86 11.28
CA VAL A 158 1.18 14.36 11.01
C VAL A 158 0.35 14.44 12.26
N MET A 159 -0.63 15.32 12.24
CA MET A 159 -1.54 15.57 13.35
C MET A 159 -2.73 14.62 13.29
N LEU A 160 -3.24 14.22 14.45
CA LEU A 160 -4.38 13.32 14.61
C LEU A 160 -5.56 14.13 15.19
N ALA A 161 -6.76 13.83 14.73
CA ALA A 161 -7.99 14.40 15.29
C ALA A 161 -9.13 13.38 15.20
N ARG A 162 -10.20 13.58 15.96
CA ARG A 162 -11.44 12.84 15.79
C ARG A 162 -12.03 13.10 14.41
N GLU A 163 -12.77 12.13 13.88
CA GLU A 163 -13.46 12.29 12.61
C GLU A 163 -14.35 13.53 12.62
N GLY A 164 -14.27 14.35 11.56
CA GLY A 164 -15.00 15.61 11.45
C GLY A 164 -14.45 16.77 12.30
N GLY A 165 -13.44 16.55 13.11
CA GLY A 165 -12.82 17.61 13.94
C GLY A 165 -11.97 18.63 13.17
N VAL A 166 -11.76 18.39 11.87
CA VAL A 166 -10.94 19.25 11.00
C VAL A 166 -11.66 19.45 9.68
N ALA A 167 -12.34 20.57 9.53
CA ALA A 167 -12.92 21.00 8.26
C ALA A 167 -11.90 21.83 7.46
N ASP A 168 -11.91 21.70 6.13
CA ASP A 168 -11.21 22.55 5.15
C ASP A 168 -9.67 22.64 5.28
N ARG A 169 -8.99 21.60 5.69
CA ARG A 169 -7.53 21.56 5.63
C ARG A 169 -7.04 20.86 4.37
N THR A 170 -6.09 21.47 3.73
CA THR A 170 -5.27 20.86 2.69
C THR A 170 -4.51 19.68 3.29
N ASN A 171 -4.44 18.54 2.62
CA ASN A 171 -3.87 17.28 3.16
C ASN A 171 -4.56 16.78 4.44
N CYS A 172 -5.86 16.64 4.40
CA CYS A 172 -6.65 15.99 5.45
C CYS A 172 -7.25 14.70 4.90
N PHE A 173 -7.03 13.60 5.62
CA PHE A 173 -7.46 12.26 5.22
C PHE A 173 -8.15 11.59 6.39
N THR A 174 -9.25 10.90 6.13
CA THR A 174 -9.97 10.12 7.14
C THR A 174 -9.70 8.64 6.93
N GLY A 175 -9.52 7.91 8.01
CA GLY A 175 -9.26 6.48 7.98
C GLY A 175 -9.47 5.82 9.33
N LYS A 176 -9.22 4.52 9.35
CA LYS A 176 -9.37 3.70 10.55
C LYS A 176 -8.03 3.55 11.27
N ILE A 177 -8.02 3.73 12.58
CA ILE A 177 -6.84 3.47 13.41
C ILE A 177 -6.57 1.96 13.41
N SER A 178 -5.44 1.56 12.85
CA SER A 178 -5.00 0.16 12.77
C SER A 178 -4.02 -0.24 13.86
N GLY A 179 -3.45 0.72 14.58
CA GLY A 179 -2.56 0.44 15.69
C GLY A 179 -2.23 1.68 16.51
N ILE A 180 -2.14 1.51 17.81
CA ILE A 180 -1.68 2.52 18.77
C ILE A 180 -0.55 1.92 19.59
N ASN A 181 0.59 2.62 19.64
CA ASN A 181 1.68 2.27 20.53
C ASN A 181 1.82 3.40 21.57
N ARG A 182 1.43 3.11 22.81
CA ARG A 182 1.46 4.07 23.92
C ARG A 182 2.82 4.06 24.60
N GLY A 183 3.40 5.22 24.75
CA GLY A 183 4.58 5.47 25.56
C GLY A 183 4.26 6.35 26.77
N ASP A 184 5.27 6.57 27.61
CA ASP A 184 5.11 7.39 28.83
C ASP A 184 5.01 8.89 28.52
N VAL A 185 5.68 9.36 27.48
CA VAL A 185 5.75 10.78 27.09
C VAL A 185 5.06 11.02 25.76
N GLU A 186 5.34 10.17 24.79
CA GLU A 186 4.81 10.24 23.43
C GLU A 186 4.21 8.91 23.00
N SER A 187 3.18 8.97 22.19
CA SER A 187 2.50 7.82 21.63
C SER A 187 2.49 7.90 20.10
N SER A 188 2.35 6.78 19.45
CA SER A 188 2.16 6.74 17.99
C SER A 188 0.85 6.06 17.63
N ALA A 189 0.16 6.64 16.64
CA ALA A 189 -1.03 6.07 16.05
C ALA A 189 -0.82 5.84 14.55
N VAL A 190 -1.31 4.73 14.05
CA VAL A 190 -1.30 4.40 12.62
C VAL A 190 -2.73 4.41 12.12
N VAL A 191 -2.99 5.19 11.07
CA VAL A 191 -4.31 5.34 10.45
C VAL A 191 -4.24 4.82 9.01
N ASP A 192 -5.04 3.83 8.70
CA ASP A 192 -5.17 3.28 7.35
C ASP A 192 -6.21 4.10 6.58
N ILE A 193 -5.76 4.80 5.55
CA ILE A 193 -6.59 5.64 4.68
C ILE A 193 -6.99 4.92 3.39
N SER A 194 -7.85 5.54 2.60
CA SER A 194 -8.66 4.92 1.54
C SER A 194 -7.91 4.21 0.40
N ASP A 195 -6.62 4.47 0.17
CA ASP A 195 -5.85 3.85 -0.93
C ASP A 195 -4.87 2.76 -0.46
N GLY A 196 -5.06 2.28 0.77
CA GLY A 196 -4.13 1.34 1.40
C GLY A 196 -2.85 2.01 1.92
N THR A 197 -2.82 3.35 1.99
CA THR A 197 -1.75 4.09 2.63
C THR A 197 -2.00 4.11 4.13
N ALA A 198 -1.00 3.70 4.91
CA ALA A 198 -0.98 3.87 6.35
C ALA A 198 -0.19 5.13 6.71
N LEU A 199 -0.76 6.00 7.53
CA LEU A 199 -0.12 7.21 8.04
C LEU A 199 0.14 7.06 9.53
N CYS A 200 1.39 7.28 9.91
CA CYS A 200 1.84 7.27 11.29
C CYS A 200 1.90 8.71 11.81
N SER A 201 1.20 8.95 12.92
CA SER A 201 1.30 10.16 13.74
C SER A 201 2.09 9.85 15.00
N ILE A 202 2.89 10.80 15.48
CA ILE A 202 3.51 10.78 16.82
C ILE A 202 3.07 12.06 17.52
N LEU A 203 2.46 11.91 18.69
CA LEU A 203 1.90 13.00 19.47
C LEU A 203 2.14 12.75 20.98
N PRO A 204 2.05 13.76 21.84
CA PRO A 204 2.07 13.57 23.28
C PRO A 204 1.01 12.57 23.74
N THR A 205 1.36 11.71 24.70
CA THR A 205 0.42 10.70 25.21
C THR A 205 -0.82 11.35 25.84
N GLU A 206 -0.66 12.49 26.50
CA GLU A 206 -1.77 13.27 27.05
C GLU A 206 -2.76 13.71 25.95
N GLU A 207 -2.25 14.21 24.82
CA GLU A 207 -3.09 14.61 23.68
C GLU A 207 -3.87 13.42 23.10
N LEU A 208 -3.24 12.24 22.99
CA LEU A 208 -3.93 11.03 22.54
C LEU A 208 -5.04 10.63 23.52
N ASP A 209 -4.81 10.78 24.83
CA ASP A 209 -5.79 10.47 25.87
C ASP A 209 -6.97 11.45 25.83
N GLU A 210 -6.73 12.75 25.63
CA GLU A 210 -7.76 13.77 25.45
C GLU A 210 -8.62 13.51 24.21
N LEU A 211 -8.00 13.03 23.12
CA LEU A 211 -8.72 12.62 21.93
C LEU A 211 -9.61 11.39 22.20
N GLY A 212 -9.29 10.56 23.19
CA GLY A 212 -10.07 9.38 23.57
C GLY A 212 -10.22 8.39 22.41
N LEU A 213 -9.21 8.30 21.53
CA LEU A 213 -9.20 7.42 20.37
C LEU A 213 -8.60 6.06 20.74
N SER A 214 -9.14 5.02 20.12
CA SER A 214 -8.73 3.63 20.28
C SER A 214 -8.52 2.95 18.94
N GLU A 215 -7.85 1.80 18.93
CA GLU A 215 -7.75 0.98 17.74
C GLU A 215 -9.14 0.59 17.24
N GLY A 216 -9.34 0.75 15.95
CA GLY A 216 -10.61 0.50 15.29
C GLY A 216 -11.49 1.73 15.08
N ASP A 217 -11.21 2.85 15.76
CA ASP A 217 -11.95 4.09 15.60
C ASP A 217 -11.61 4.77 14.27
N GLN A 218 -12.57 5.58 13.77
CA GLN A 218 -12.34 6.50 12.68
C GLN A 218 -11.66 7.77 13.19
N ALA A 219 -10.62 8.19 12.49
CA ALA A 219 -9.86 9.38 12.81
C ALA A 219 -9.49 10.16 11.55
N SER A 220 -9.28 11.46 11.72
CA SER A 220 -8.71 12.33 10.69
C SER A 220 -7.23 12.54 10.96
N VAL A 221 -6.41 12.40 9.92
CA VAL A 221 -4.99 12.73 9.93
C VAL A 221 -4.72 13.85 8.93
N PHE A 222 -3.93 14.83 9.34
CA PHE A 222 -3.64 15.97 8.49
C PHE A 222 -2.22 16.51 8.72
N PHE A 223 -1.69 17.16 7.71
CA PHE A 223 -0.36 17.78 7.78
C PHE A 223 -0.28 19.03 6.92
N SER A 224 0.66 19.90 7.28
CA SER A 224 0.93 21.12 6.51
C SER A 224 1.60 20.78 5.18
N PRO A 225 1.24 21.46 4.06
CA PRO A 225 1.98 21.36 2.81
C PRO A 225 3.47 21.68 2.93
N PHE A 226 3.86 22.47 3.91
CA PHE A 226 5.27 22.82 4.18
C PHE A 226 6.07 21.70 4.85
N SER A 227 5.41 20.73 5.47
CA SER A 227 6.09 19.63 6.18
C SER A 227 6.48 18.47 5.27
N ALA A 228 6.04 18.48 4.02
CA ALA A 228 6.34 17.44 3.05
C ALA A 228 7.64 17.72 2.30
N VAL A 229 8.49 16.71 2.19
CA VAL A 229 9.73 16.75 1.40
C VAL A 229 9.54 15.94 0.12
N LEU A 230 9.81 16.56 -1.02
CA LEU A 230 9.73 15.91 -2.32
C LEU A 230 11.06 15.20 -2.66
N THR A 231 10.94 13.97 -3.14
CA THR A 231 12.07 13.12 -3.55
C THR A 231 11.76 12.49 -4.90
N LEU A 232 12.71 12.60 -5.84
CA LEU A 232 12.62 11.91 -7.12
C LEU A 232 12.86 10.41 -6.92
N PRO A 233 12.14 9.51 -7.60
CA PRO A 233 12.51 8.12 -7.68
C PRO A 233 13.87 8.02 -8.39
N GLU A 234 14.74 7.12 -7.91
CA GLU A 234 15.99 6.85 -8.63
C GLU A 234 15.70 6.06 -9.91
N GLU A 235 16.48 6.37 -10.95
CA GLU A 235 16.54 5.63 -12.22
C GLU A 235 17.17 4.24 -12.04
#